data_48c719d908e01081759bab217bfde92b
#
_entry.id   48c719d908e01081759bab217bfde92b
#
_cell.length_a   1.000
_cell.length_b   1.000
_cell.length_c   1.000
_cell.angle_alpha   90.00
_cell.angle_beta   90.00
_cell.angle_gamma   90.00
#
_symmetry.space_group_name_H-M   'P 1'
#
loop_
_entity.id
_entity.type
_entity.pdbx_description
1 polymer ?
#
loop_
_entity_poly.entity_id
_entity_poly.type
_entity_poly.pdbx_seq_one_letter_code
_entity_poly.pdbx_strand_id
1 'polypeptide(L)'
;MILREAIAAVIPELVEEWNTVKLPKFEDLYEQPFVELFKDRQTQEKTKAVAPCLDVVFARLINKFIPDFEINETVGQDYKWNDEGYECKITFGVGTGWTGNGYAKTSNHMLLRFTLTEDGKITEMFAALVDLDECKSRWTDPTDKSNFSTLAFMKED
;
A
#
# COMPACT_ATOMS: atom_id res chain seq x y z
N MET A 1 0.06 -10.35 19.65
CA MET A 1 0.73 -9.29 18.87
C MET A 1 -0.31 -8.31 18.35
N ILE A 2 -0.12 -7.03 18.57
CA ILE A 2 -1.01 -6.01 18.05
C ILE A 2 -0.70 -5.72 16.57
N LEU A 3 -1.67 -5.16 15.88
CA LEU A 3 -1.56 -4.92 14.43
C LEU A 3 -0.35 -4.04 14.06
N ARG A 4 -0.11 -2.98 14.82
CA ARG A 4 1.04 -2.10 14.58
C ARG A 4 2.38 -2.84 14.63
N GLU A 5 2.55 -3.72 15.60
CA GLU A 5 3.76 -4.55 15.74
C GLU A 5 3.89 -5.52 14.57
N ALA A 6 2.78 -6.12 14.15
CA ALA A 6 2.76 -7.03 13.02
C ALA A 6 3.17 -6.32 11.74
N ILE A 7 2.63 -5.12 11.50
CA ILE A 7 2.99 -4.30 10.33
C ILE A 7 4.50 -4.00 10.33
N ALA A 8 5.03 -3.57 11.48
CA ALA A 8 6.46 -3.25 11.59
C ALA A 8 7.34 -4.48 11.31
N ALA A 9 6.92 -5.65 11.80
CA ALA A 9 7.67 -6.90 11.57
C ALA A 9 7.61 -7.37 10.12
N VAL A 10 6.51 -7.11 9.44
CA VAL A 10 6.26 -7.57 8.07
C VAL A 10 7.04 -6.76 7.03
N ILE A 11 7.28 -5.48 7.27
CA ILE A 11 7.88 -4.61 6.26
C ILE A 11 9.22 -5.14 5.72
N PRO A 12 10.20 -5.54 6.55
CA PRO A 12 11.45 -6.09 6.01
C PRO A 12 11.23 -7.37 5.20
N GLU A 13 10.33 -8.23 5.64
CA GLU A 13 10.01 -9.48 4.94
C GLU A 13 9.35 -9.20 3.59
N LEU A 14 8.48 -8.20 3.54
CA LEU A 14 7.81 -7.81 2.30
C LEU A 14 8.80 -7.31 1.26
N VAL A 15 9.73 -6.45 1.69
CA VAL A 15 10.79 -5.94 0.81
C VAL A 15 11.65 -7.08 0.28
N GLU A 16 12.08 -7.98 1.16
CA GLU A 16 12.91 -9.11 0.77
C GLU A 16 12.17 -10.03 -0.21
N GLU A 17 10.93 -10.38 0.09
CA GLU A 17 10.16 -11.27 -0.78
C GLU A 17 9.91 -10.66 -2.15
N TRP A 18 9.60 -9.37 -2.21
CA TRP A 18 9.47 -8.71 -3.50
C TRP A 18 10.77 -8.77 -4.29
N ASN A 19 11.87 -8.33 -3.67
CA ASN A 19 13.16 -8.21 -4.37
C ASN A 19 13.74 -9.55 -4.80
N THR A 20 13.54 -10.62 -4.03
CA THR A 20 14.19 -11.90 -4.27
C THR A 20 13.31 -12.94 -4.93
N VAL A 21 11.99 -12.82 -4.82
CA VAL A 21 11.06 -13.84 -5.32
C VAL A 21 10.08 -13.25 -6.34
N LYS A 22 9.34 -12.23 -5.97
CA LYS A 22 8.25 -11.73 -6.81
C LYS A 22 8.74 -10.94 -8.01
N LEU A 23 9.74 -10.09 -7.84
CA LEU A 23 10.31 -9.33 -8.95
C LEU A 23 10.90 -10.24 -10.02
N PRO A 24 11.75 -11.23 -9.70
CA PRO A 24 12.23 -12.17 -10.72
C PRO A 24 11.11 -12.91 -11.43
N LYS A 25 10.07 -13.34 -10.71
CA LYS A 25 8.91 -14.00 -11.32
C LYS A 25 8.13 -13.07 -12.24
N PHE A 26 7.99 -11.82 -11.84
CA PHE A 26 7.34 -10.80 -12.64
C PHE A 26 8.08 -10.59 -13.96
N GLU A 27 9.40 -10.48 -13.90
CA GLU A 27 10.25 -10.34 -15.08
C GLU A 27 10.16 -11.58 -15.99
N ASP A 28 10.16 -12.76 -15.41
CA ASP A 28 10.02 -14.01 -16.17
C ASP A 28 8.67 -14.10 -16.87
N LEU A 29 7.60 -13.69 -16.20
CA LEU A 29 6.26 -13.71 -16.76
C LEU A 29 6.15 -12.87 -18.03
N TYR A 30 6.79 -11.70 -18.01
CA TYR A 30 6.78 -10.78 -19.15
C TYR A 30 7.98 -10.97 -20.08
N GLU A 31 8.88 -11.90 -19.76
CA GLU A 31 10.07 -12.22 -20.55
C GLU A 31 10.96 -10.98 -20.81
N GLN A 32 10.97 -10.05 -19.84
CA GLN A 32 11.74 -8.81 -19.93
C GLN A 32 12.21 -8.36 -18.56
N PRO A 33 13.39 -7.73 -18.47
CA PRO A 33 13.76 -7.01 -17.26
C PRO A 33 12.76 -5.89 -16.94
N PHE A 34 12.57 -5.60 -15.67
CA PHE A 34 11.65 -4.56 -15.23
C PHE A 34 11.95 -3.19 -15.88
N VAL A 35 13.23 -2.85 -15.99
CA VAL A 35 13.64 -1.57 -16.58
C VAL A 35 13.20 -1.47 -18.05
N GLU A 36 13.24 -2.56 -18.80
CA GLU A 36 12.79 -2.56 -20.20
C GLU A 36 11.29 -2.55 -20.32
N LEU A 37 10.61 -3.28 -19.42
CA LEU A 37 9.15 -3.38 -19.43
C LEU A 37 8.48 -2.02 -19.21
N PHE A 38 9.06 -1.19 -18.35
CA PHE A 38 8.50 0.12 -18.02
C PHE A 38 9.29 1.28 -18.60
N LYS A 39 10.12 1.01 -19.60
CA LYS A 39 10.85 2.04 -20.31
C LYS A 39 9.88 3.04 -20.94
N ASP A 40 10.15 4.32 -20.74
CA ASP A 40 9.32 5.41 -21.24
C ASP A 40 7.89 5.43 -20.66
N ARG A 41 7.65 4.69 -19.58
CA ARG A 41 6.36 4.68 -18.87
C ARG A 41 6.40 5.62 -17.67
N GLN A 42 5.21 6.16 -17.36
CA GLN A 42 5.07 7.04 -16.22
C GLN A 42 5.18 6.26 -14.90
N THR A 43 5.60 6.95 -13.85
CA THR A 43 5.71 6.37 -12.50
C THR A 43 4.41 5.72 -12.04
N GLN A 44 3.26 6.30 -12.39
CA GLN A 44 1.95 5.75 -12.02
C GLN A 44 1.72 4.36 -12.59
N GLU A 45 2.21 4.06 -13.78
CA GLU A 45 2.05 2.74 -14.39
C GLU A 45 2.85 1.68 -13.64
N LYS A 46 4.05 2.02 -13.20
CA LYS A 46 4.86 1.14 -12.35
C LYS A 46 4.15 0.85 -11.04
N THR A 47 3.60 1.87 -10.41
CA THR A 47 2.85 1.72 -9.15
C THR A 47 1.63 0.81 -9.32
N LYS A 48 0.88 1.00 -10.39
CA LYS A 48 -0.29 0.17 -10.68
C LYS A 48 0.06 -1.29 -10.93
N ALA A 49 1.25 -1.56 -11.41
CA ALA A 49 1.71 -2.93 -11.63
C ALA A 49 2.24 -3.58 -10.35
N VAL A 50 2.95 -2.84 -9.53
CA VAL A 50 3.64 -3.37 -8.34
C VAL A 50 2.74 -3.39 -7.11
N ALA A 51 1.97 -2.33 -6.87
CA ALA A 51 1.18 -2.19 -5.65
C ALA A 51 0.20 -3.35 -5.41
N PRO A 52 -0.55 -3.85 -6.40
CA PRO A 52 -1.44 -4.99 -6.18
C PRO A 52 -0.70 -6.25 -5.73
N CYS A 53 0.51 -6.46 -6.26
CA CYS A 53 1.33 -7.60 -5.85
C CYS A 53 1.80 -7.45 -4.41
N LEU A 54 2.20 -6.25 -4.01
CA LEU A 54 2.61 -5.96 -2.64
C LEU A 54 1.46 -6.15 -1.66
N ASP A 55 0.26 -5.73 -2.05
CA ASP A 55 -0.92 -5.85 -1.19
C ASP A 55 -1.22 -7.32 -0.86
N VAL A 56 -1.19 -8.19 -1.85
CA VAL A 56 -1.42 -9.63 -1.66
C VAL A 56 -0.37 -10.26 -0.74
N VAL A 57 0.89 -9.93 -0.97
CA VAL A 57 1.99 -10.45 -0.16
C VAL A 57 1.92 -9.92 1.27
N PHE A 58 1.61 -8.63 1.41
CA PHE A 58 1.43 -7.99 2.72
C PHE A 58 0.37 -8.70 3.56
N ALA A 59 -0.79 -8.94 2.98
CA ALA A 59 -1.89 -9.63 3.67
C ALA A 59 -1.46 -11.01 4.15
N ARG A 60 -0.78 -11.77 3.29
CA ARG A 60 -0.31 -13.10 3.63
C ARG A 60 0.72 -13.07 4.77
N LEU A 61 1.61 -12.10 4.75
CA LEU A 61 2.63 -11.97 5.80
C LEU A 61 2.01 -11.54 7.13
N ILE A 62 1.04 -10.63 7.13
CA ILE A 62 0.31 -10.25 8.34
C ILE A 62 -0.38 -11.47 8.95
N ASN A 63 -0.95 -12.35 8.14
CA ASN A 63 -1.62 -13.55 8.61
C ASN A 63 -0.70 -14.51 9.39
N LYS A 64 0.61 -14.44 9.17
CA LYS A 64 1.55 -15.25 9.96
C LYS A 64 1.61 -14.81 11.42
N PHE A 65 1.39 -13.53 11.68
CA PHE A 65 1.42 -12.96 13.04
C PHE A 65 0.02 -12.85 13.64
N ILE A 66 -0.97 -12.60 12.79
CA ILE A 66 -2.37 -12.41 13.19
C ILE A 66 -3.24 -13.30 12.31
N PRO A 67 -3.45 -14.57 12.71
CA PRO A 67 -4.19 -15.54 11.88
C PRO A 67 -5.63 -15.14 11.56
N ASP A 68 -6.26 -14.36 12.41
CA ASP A 68 -7.64 -13.89 12.23
C ASP A 68 -7.76 -12.57 11.46
N PHE A 69 -6.64 -12.05 10.93
CA PHE A 69 -6.65 -10.94 9.98
C PHE A 69 -7.10 -11.49 8.62
N GLU A 70 -8.19 -10.98 8.10
CA GLU A 70 -8.81 -11.56 6.90
C GLU A 70 -9.13 -10.51 5.85
N ILE A 71 -9.20 -10.97 4.61
CA ILE A 71 -9.63 -10.14 3.49
C ILE A 71 -11.13 -9.89 3.66
N ASN A 72 -11.52 -8.62 3.54
CA ASN A 72 -12.90 -8.20 3.65
C ASN A 72 -13.44 -7.86 2.27
N GLU A 73 -14.58 -8.44 1.91
CA GLU A 73 -15.20 -8.19 0.61
C GLU A 73 -16.18 -7.00 0.63
N THR A 74 -16.30 -6.34 1.78
CA THR A 74 -17.18 -5.17 1.90
C THR A 74 -16.55 -3.96 1.22
N VAL A 75 -17.31 -3.25 0.43
CA VAL A 75 -16.85 -2.06 -0.28
C VAL A 75 -16.36 -1.00 0.72
N GLY A 76 -15.18 -0.47 0.45
CA GLY A 76 -14.54 0.55 1.29
C GLY A 76 -13.70 0.01 2.43
N GLN A 77 -13.55 -1.30 2.51
CA GLN A 77 -12.72 -1.96 3.52
C GLN A 77 -11.97 -3.12 2.87
N ASP A 78 -10.65 -3.07 2.87
CA ASP A 78 -9.84 -4.13 2.27
C ASP A 78 -9.65 -5.32 3.20
N TYR A 79 -9.55 -5.06 4.50
CA TYR A 79 -9.25 -6.08 5.51
C TYR A 79 -10.15 -5.93 6.73
N LYS A 80 -10.28 -7.02 7.47
CA LYS A 80 -11.04 -7.05 8.71
C LYS A 80 -10.22 -7.76 9.79
N TRP A 81 -10.19 -7.16 10.96
CA TRP A 81 -9.58 -7.76 12.13
C TRP A 81 -10.24 -7.19 13.39
N ASN A 82 -10.52 -8.07 14.36
CA ASN A 82 -11.09 -7.70 15.65
C ASN A 82 -12.37 -6.87 15.51
N ASP A 83 -13.25 -7.31 14.59
CA ASP A 83 -14.52 -6.67 14.25
C ASP A 83 -14.42 -5.26 13.68
N GLU A 84 -13.22 -4.84 13.27
CA GLU A 84 -12.99 -3.55 12.62
C GLU A 84 -12.52 -3.74 11.19
N GLY A 85 -12.96 -2.84 10.31
CA GLY A 85 -12.51 -2.80 8.93
C GLY A 85 -11.32 -1.88 8.77
N TYR A 86 -10.46 -2.23 7.82
CA TYR A 86 -9.25 -1.47 7.50
C TYR A 86 -9.15 -1.26 6.01
N GLU A 87 -8.84 -0.04 5.61
CA GLU A 87 -8.50 0.31 4.24
C GLU A 87 -6.98 0.33 4.10
N CYS A 88 -6.46 -0.28 3.04
CA CYS A 88 -5.02 -0.25 2.76
C CYS A 88 -4.75 0.61 1.54
N LYS A 89 -3.84 1.55 1.68
CA LYS A 89 -3.39 2.40 0.58
C LYS A 89 -1.90 2.22 0.41
N ILE A 90 -1.49 1.85 -0.80
CA ILE A 90 -0.09 1.68 -1.14
C ILE A 90 0.26 2.70 -2.21
N THR A 91 1.29 3.49 -1.95
CA THR A 91 1.76 4.52 -2.87
C THR A 91 3.26 4.41 -3.10
N PHE A 92 3.73 5.07 -4.13
CA PHE A 92 5.12 5.04 -4.58
C PHE A 92 5.72 6.44 -4.53
N GLY A 93 7.01 6.50 -4.24
CA GLY A 93 7.78 7.73 -4.34
C GLY A 93 8.22 8.28 -3.00
N VAL A 94 8.78 9.49 -3.05
CA VAL A 94 9.34 10.17 -1.87
C VAL A 94 8.42 11.25 -1.30
N GLY A 95 7.27 11.44 -1.89
CA GLY A 95 6.30 12.42 -1.40
C GLY A 95 5.78 12.07 -0.02
N THR A 96 5.07 12.99 0.61
CA THR A 96 4.60 12.87 1.99
C THR A 96 3.08 12.66 2.10
N GLY A 97 2.38 12.54 0.98
CA GLY A 97 0.93 12.43 0.99
C GLY A 97 0.43 11.09 0.46
N TRP A 98 -0.75 10.71 0.90
CA TRP A 98 -1.53 9.62 0.32
C TRP A 98 -2.86 10.18 -0.16
N THR A 99 -3.37 9.63 -1.26
CA THR A 99 -4.68 9.97 -1.77
C THR A 99 -5.63 8.82 -1.52
N GLY A 100 -6.75 9.10 -0.91
CA GLY A 100 -7.77 8.12 -0.63
C GLY A 100 -9.13 8.56 -1.16
N ASN A 101 -10.03 7.59 -1.26
CA ASN A 101 -11.40 7.86 -1.67
C ASN A 101 -12.15 8.51 -0.51
N GLY A 102 -12.85 9.62 -0.78
CA GLY A 102 -13.68 10.31 0.21
C GLY A 102 -14.87 9.50 0.73
N TYR A 103 -15.16 8.40 0.08
CA TYR A 103 -16.21 7.46 0.53
C TYR A 103 -15.67 6.35 1.41
N ALA A 104 -14.49 6.48 1.94
CA ALA A 104 -13.94 5.49 2.86
C ALA A 104 -14.95 5.21 3.98
N LYS A 105 -15.34 3.97 4.14
CA LYS A 105 -16.37 3.56 5.12
C LYS A 105 -15.79 3.18 6.45
N THR A 106 -14.49 3.25 6.56
CA THR A 106 -13.79 3.02 7.83
C THR A 106 -12.79 4.13 8.03
N SER A 107 -12.57 4.49 9.30
CA SER A 107 -11.53 5.46 9.66
C SER A 107 -10.15 4.82 9.74
N ASN A 108 -10.08 3.49 9.88
CA ASN A 108 -8.81 2.78 10.05
C ASN A 108 -8.12 2.58 8.70
N HIS A 109 -6.92 3.13 8.59
CA HIS A 109 -6.13 3.02 7.36
C HIS A 109 -4.74 2.50 7.65
N MET A 110 -4.29 1.59 6.79
CA MET A 110 -2.90 1.17 6.70
C MET A 110 -2.31 1.88 5.50
N LEU A 111 -1.35 2.74 5.73
CA LEU A 111 -0.71 3.54 4.69
C LEU A 111 0.69 2.99 4.46
N LEU A 112 0.95 2.57 3.24
CA LEU A 112 2.24 2.02 2.84
C LEU A 112 2.82 2.88 1.73
N ARG A 113 4.09 3.18 1.85
CA ARG A 113 4.83 3.91 0.82
C ARG A 113 6.14 3.21 0.56
N PHE A 114 6.49 3.07 -0.71
CA PHE A 114 7.72 2.41 -1.09
C PHE A 114 8.43 3.18 -2.20
N THR A 115 9.74 2.95 -2.30
CA THR A 115 10.55 3.49 -3.40
C THR A 115 11.12 2.34 -4.21
N LEU A 116 11.11 2.51 -5.53
CA LEU A 116 11.65 1.54 -6.47
C LEU A 116 12.91 2.09 -7.13
N THR A 117 13.87 1.20 -7.36
CA THR A 117 14.98 1.48 -8.27
C THR A 117 14.50 1.34 -9.71
N GLU A 118 15.33 1.74 -10.68
CA GLU A 118 14.99 1.57 -12.09
C GLU A 118 14.77 0.11 -12.46
N ASP A 119 15.50 -0.80 -11.81
CA ASP A 119 15.36 -2.23 -12.07
C ASP A 119 14.25 -2.89 -11.25
N GLY A 120 13.44 -2.10 -10.54
CA GLY A 120 12.23 -2.58 -9.89
C GLY A 120 12.39 -3.10 -8.48
N LYS A 121 13.56 -2.94 -7.86
CA LYS A 121 13.79 -3.33 -6.47
C LYS A 121 13.27 -2.27 -5.52
N ILE A 122 12.76 -2.71 -4.39
CA ILE A 122 12.33 -1.82 -3.31
C ILE A 122 13.55 -1.55 -2.42
N THR A 123 13.85 -0.27 -2.22
CA THR A 123 14.96 0.17 -1.36
C THR A 123 14.50 0.66 -0.01
N GLU A 124 13.30 1.24 0.04
CA GLU A 124 12.70 1.71 1.29
C GLU A 124 11.22 1.44 1.28
N MET A 125 10.68 1.11 2.44
CA MET A 125 9.26 1.02 2.65
C MET A 125 8.90 1.61 4.00
N PHE A 126 7.89 2.45 3.98
CA PHE A 126 7.33 3.10 5.16
C PHE A 126 5.89 2.64 5.35
N ALA A 127 5.50 2.42 6.59
CA ALA A 127 4.12 2.07 6.91
C ALA A 127 3.62 2.90 8.08
N ALA A 128 2.33 3.21 8.06
CA ALA A 128 1.65 3.87 9.16
C ALA A 128 0.26 3.27 9.33
N LEU A 129 -0.15 3.12 10.57
CA LEU A 129 -1.51 2.76 10.93
C LEU A 129 -2.15 4.02 11.50
N VAL A 130 -3.21 4.49 10.85
CA VAL A 130 -3.84 5.77 11.22
C VAL A 130 -5.35 5.62 11.38
N ASP A 131 -5.88 6.43 12.28
CA ASP A 131 -7.31 6.65 12.40
C ASP A 131 -7.63 8.02 11.79
N LEU A 132 -8.39 8.04 10.70
CA LEU A 132 -8.69 9.28 9.99
C LEU A 132 -9.50 10.26 10.81
N ASP A 133 -10.34 9.78 11.72
CA ASP A 133 -11.12 10.67 12.58
C ASP A 133 -10.22 11.45 13.52
N GLU A 134 -9.13 10.83 13.98
CA GLU A 134 -8.15 11.47 14.84
C GLU A 134 -7.23 12.45 14.09
N CYS A 135 -7.00 12.21 12.80
CA CYS A 135 -6.10 13.04 12.00
C CYS A 135 -6.80 13.78 10.87
N LYS A 136 -8.09 14.02 11.03
CA LYS A 136 -8.94 14.66 10.00
C LYS A 136 -8.41 16.03 9.54
N SER A 137 -7.80 16.80 10.42
CA SER A 137 -7.26 18.11 10.08
C SER A 137 -6.09 18.05 9.08
N ARG A 138 -5.50 16.89 8.89
CA ARG A 138 -4.37 16.69 7.96
C ARG A 138 -4.82 16.27 6.57
N TRP A 139 -6.09 16.00 6.40
CA TRP A 139 -6.64 15.71 5.08
C TRP A 139 -6.91 17.02 4.38
N THR A 140 -6.40 17.13 3.17
CA THR A 140 -6.77 18.23 2.28
C THR A 140 -7.72 17.67 1.23
N ASP A 141 -8.79 18.40 0.98
CA ASP A 141 -9.72 18.05 -0.08
C ASP A 141 -9.11 18.53 -1.40
N PRO A 142 -8.60 17.63 -2.26
CA PRO A 142 -8.13 18.07 -3.56
C PRO A 142 -9.33 18.58 -4.35
N THR A 143 -9.12 19.61 -5.15
CA THR A 143 -10.13 20.11 -6.04
C THR A 143 -10.47 19.06 -7.09
N ASP A 144 -11.18 18.05 -6.66
CA ASP A 144 -11.57 16.98 -7.53
C ASP A 144 -12.83 17.33 -8.27
N LYS A 145 -12.78 17.15 -9.58
CA LYS A 145 -13.91 17.42 -10.48
C LYS A 145 -14.65 16.15 -10.85
N SER A 146 -14.24 15.02 -10.33
CA SER A 146 -14.91 13.75 -10.57
C SER A 146 -16.10 13.56 -9.65
N ASN A 147 -16.88 12.52 -9.90
CA ASN A 147 -18.00 12.14 -9.03
C ASN A 147 -17.56 11.52 -7.72
N PHE A 148 -16.26 11.37 -7.52
CA PHE A 148 -15.68 10.80 -6.30
C PHE A 148 -14.87 11.86 -5.58
N SER A 149 -15.16 12.06 -4.32
CA SER A 149 -14.30 12.88 -3.48
C SER A 149 -13.03 12.11 -3.18
N THR A 150 -11.89 12.70 -3.42
CA THR A 150 -10.60 12.16 -2.99
C THR A 150 -10.02 13.07 -1.93
N LEU A 151 -9.39 12.48 -0.95
CA LEU A 151 -8.74 13.19 0.13
C LEU A 151 -7.25 12.92 0.09
N ALA A 152 -6.45 13.93 0.32
CA ALA A 152 -5.01 13.80 0.42
C ALA A 152 -4.62 13.85 1.90
N PHE A 153 -3.98 12.80 2.36
CA PHE A 153 -3.46 12.71 3.72
C PHE A 153 -1.97 13.05 3.68
N MET A 154 -1.58 14.05 4.46
CA MET A 154 -0.18 14.44 4.56
C MET A 154 0.47 13.67 5.69
N LYS A 155 1.58 13.02 5.38
CA LYS A 155 2.38 12.30 6.37
C LYS A 155 2.94 13.29 7.40
N GLU A 156 2.88 12.91 8.65
CA GLU A 156 3.68 13.54 9.70
C GLU A 156 4.87 12.65 10.02
N ASP A 157 5.94 13.28 10.33
CA ASP A 157 7.15 12.59 10.79
C ASP A 157 7.01 12.07 12.23
#